data_76f3e28317d203011e1c21421c810de3
#
_entry.id   76f3e28317d203011e1c21421c810de3
#
_cell.length_a   1.000
_cell.length_b   1.000
_cell.length_c   1.000
_cell.angle_alpha   90.00
_cell.angle_beta   90.00
_cell.angle_gamma   90.00
#
_symmetry.space_group_name_H-M   'P 1'
#
loop_
_entity.id
_entity.type
_entity.pdbx_description
1 polymer ?
#
loop_
_entity_poly.entity_id
_entity_poly.type
_entity_poly.pdbx_seq_one_letter_code
_entity_poly.pdbx_strand_id
1 'polypeptide(L)'
;MTDFYYFCGHEQWQPETLVRHAVVAEEAGFDGLLVSEHFHPWVDDDSAAGFAFATIGAMAQATERVRITTGVTTPLFRYHPGVVAQAAATLDRLSGGRFDLGVGTGENINEGPLGYNFPGYAERAGRMREALQIMRRLLDGEKLTFEGEWYRTDRAKLNSPPIGRVPIWMA
;
A
#
# COMPACT_ATOMS: atom_id res chain seq x y z
N MET A 1 24.87 4.95 -3.86
CA MET A 1 24.85 3.93 -2.79
C MET A 1 23.64 3.06 -3.06
N THR A 2 23.70 1.76 -2.85
CA THR A 2 22.56 0.84 -3.08
C THR A 2 21.83 0.68 -1.76
N ASP A 3 20.52 0.89 -1.75
CA ASP A 3 19.67 0.71 -0.58
C ASP A 3 19.22 -0.77 -0.48
N PHE A 4 19.20 -1.31 0.73
CA PHE A 4 18.79 -2.67 1.03
C PHE A 4 17.47 -2.67 1.81
N TYR A 5 16.48 -3.39 1.28
CA TYR A 5 15.16 -3.52 1.90
C TYR A 5 14.95 -4.94 2.43
N TYR A 6 14.47 -5.04 3.67
CA TYR A 6 14.00 -6.31 4.23
C TYR A 6 12.57 -6.58 3.77
N PHE A 7 12.33 -7.78 3.24
CA PHE A 7 10.98 -8.18 2.80
C PHE A 7 10.16 -8.72 3.96
N CYS A 8 9.05 -8.04 4.28
CA CYS A 8 8.09 -8.40 5.30
C CYS A 8 6.89 -9.11 4.65
N GLY A 9 6.95 -10.43 4.53
CA GLY A 9 5.92 -11.25 3.88
C GLY A 9 4.76 -11.55 4.82
N HIS A 10 3.60 -10.95 4.60
CA HIS A 10 2.37 -11.25 5.34
C HIS A 10 1.87 -12.68 5.10
N GLU A 11 2.29 -13.32 4.01
CA GLU A 11 1.93 -14.69 3.66
C GLU A 11 2.62 -15.71 4.56
N GLN A 12 3.71 -15.31 5.23
CA GLN A 12 4.53 -16.18 6.07
C GLN A 12 4.38 -15.91 7.57
N TRP A 13 4.08 -14.66 7.93
CA TRP A 13 4.17 -14.23 9.33
C TRP A 13 2.94 -13.46 9.79
N GLN A 14 2.50 -13.73 11.01
CA GLN A 14 1.46 -12.94 11.67
C GLN A 14 1.92 -11.49 11.89
N PRO A 15 0.99 -10.51 11.91
CA PRO A 15 1.31 -9.08 12.00
C PRO A 15 2.23 -8.70 13.16
N GLU A 16 2.02 -9.27 14.35
CA GLU A 16 2.86 -8.99 15.53
C GLU A 16 4.30 -9.49 15.38
N THR A 17 4.52 -10.54 14.59
CA THR A 17 5.86 -11.03 14.26
C THR A 17 6.54 -10.09 13.26
N LEU A 18 5.80 -9.63 12.25
CA LEU A 18 6.32 -8.69 11.27
C LEU A 18 6.71 -7.33 11.90
N VAL A 19 5.98 -6.86 12.92
CA VAL A 19 6.38 -5.66 13.66
C VAL A 19 7.71 -5.88 14.39
N ARG A 20 7.92 -7.06 15.01
CA ARG A 20 9.23 -7.40 15.61
C ARG A 20 10.34 -7.48 14.55
N HIS A 21 10.06 -8.08 13.38
CA HIS A 21 11.03 -8.13 12.27
C HIS A 21 11.42 -6.75 11.78
N ALA A 22 10.48 -5.79 11.74
CA ALA A 22 10.77 -4.42 11.34
C ALA A 22 11.80 -3.76 12.26
N VAL A 23 11.68 -3.94 13.59
CA VAL A 23 12.64 -3.44 14.58
C VAL A 23 14.02 -4.09 14.37
N VAL A 24 14.06 -5.43 14.26
CA VAL A 24 15.31 -6.17 14.06
C VAL A 24 15.99 -5.79 12.75
N ALA A 25 15.23 -5.58 11.67
CA ALA A 25 15.76 -5.15 10.38
C ALA A 25 16.37 -3.74 10.48
N GLU A 26 15.71 -2.83 11.21
CA GLU A 26 16.27 -1.49 11.46
C GLU A 26 17.56 -1.54 12.28
N GLU A 27 17.62 -2.35 13.33
CA GLU A 27 18.82 -2.57 14.14
C GLU A 27 19.96 -3.21 13.34
N ALA A 28 19.62 -4.10 12.40
CA ALA A 28 20.59 -4.75 11.50
C ALA A 28 21.12 -3.82 10.40
N GLY A 29 20.58 -2.60 10.27
CA GLY A 29 21.07 -1.59 9.34
C GLY A 29 20.42 -1.60 7.96
N PHE A 30 19.28 -2.25 7.77
CA PHE A 30 18.49 -2.12 6.53
C PHE A 30 18.04 -0.66 6.32
N ASP A 31 17.94 -0.24 5.07
CA ASP A 31 17.50 1.09 4.68
C ASP A 31 15.96 1.19 4.65
N GLY A 32 15.29 0.08 4.39
CA GLY A 32 13.83 0.05 4.32
C GLY A 32 13.21 -1.33 4.49
N LEU A 33 11.89 -1.32 4.54
CA LEU A 33 11.02 -2.49 4.62
C LEU A 33 10.13 -2.54 3.37
N LEU A 34 10.06 -3.69 2.71
CA LEU A 34 9.11 -3.95 1.63
C LEU A 34 8.04 -4.89 2.16
N VAL A 35 6.82 -4.40 2.32
CA VAL A 35 5.73 -5.09 3.01
C VAL A 35 4.72 -5.61 1.99
N SER A 36 4.52 -6.92 1.90
CA SER A 36 3.52 -7.51 1.00
C SER A 36 2.09 -7.15 1.44
N GLU A 37 1.19 -7.01 0.47
CA GLU A 37 -0.22 -6.71 0.71
C GLU A 37 -1.09 -7.75 0.00
N HIS A 38 -1.55 -8.73 0.76
CA HIS A 38 -2.38 -9.84 0.32
C HIS A 38 -3.65 -9.95 1.14
N PHE A 39 -4.76 -10.30 0.48
CA PHE A 39 -5.98 -10.74 1.16
C PHE A 39 -5.92 -12.25 1.42
N HIS A 40 -5.39 -13.00 0.46
CA HIS A 40 -5.28 -14.46 0.50
C HIS A 40 -3.81 -14.89 0.42
N PRO A 41 -3.35 -15.82 1.25
CA PRO A 41 -1.98 -16.34 1.17
C PRO A 41 -1.78 -17.19 -0.10
N TRP A 42 -0.53 -17.47 -0.45
CA TRP A 42 -0.18 -18.31 -1.59
C TRP A 42 -0.62 -19.77 -1.42
N VAL A 43 -0.65 -20.24 -0.17
CA VAL A 43 -1.10 -21.58 0.23
C VAL A 43 -1.90 -21.45 1.53
N ASP A 44 -2.88 -22.35 1.75
CA ASP A 44 -3.76 -22.27 2.92
C ASP A 44 -3.10 -22.77 4.20
N ASP A 45 -2.21 -23.76 4.09
CA ASP A 45 -1.60 -24.39 5.24
C ASP A 45 -0.44 -23.53 5.80
N ASP A 46 -0.45 -23.32 7.12
CA ASP A 46 0.56 -22.57 7.89
C ASP A 46 0.88 -21.16 7.32
N SER A 47 -0.15 -20.52 6.78
CA SER A 47 -0.03 -19.21 6.14
C SER A 47 -0.76 -18.12 6.91
N ALA A 48 -0.41 -16.87 6.62
CA ALA A 48 -1.03 -15.69 7.17
C ALA A 48 -1.44 -14.71 6.06
N ALA A 49 -2.32 -13.77 6.35
CA ALA A 49 -2.64 -12.64 5.47
C ALA A 49 -3.20 -11.50 6.32
N GLY A 50 -2.34 -10.86 7.09
CA GLY A 50 -2.72 -9.71 7.91
C GLY A 50 -3.01 -8.48 7.04
N PHE A 51 -3.85 -7.56 7.57
CA PHE A 51 -4.16 -6.32 6.86
C PHE A 51 -2.94 -5.37 6.86
N ALA A 52 -2.28 -5.27 5.72
CA ALA A 52 -0.98 -4.62 5.58
C ALA A 52 -0.94 -3.17 6.10
N PHE A 53 -1.96 -2.35 5.81
CA PHE A 53 -1.98 -0.96 6.28
C PHE A 53 -2.00 -0.83 7.81
N ALA A 54 -2.67 -1.75 8.51
CA ALA A 54 -2.66 -1.78 9.98
C ALA A 54 -1.29 -2.19 10.50
N THR A 55 -0.69 -3.24 9.93
CA THR A 55 0.66 -3.72 10.29
C THR A 55 1.72 -2.65 10.04
N ILE A 56 1.68 -1.98 8.87
CA ILE A 56 2.58 -0.87 8.53
C ILE A 56 2.44 0.29 9.53
N GLY A 57 1.21 0.60 9.95
CA GLY A 57 0.99 1.60 10.99
C GLY A 57 1.68 1.26 12.32
N ALA A 58 1.64 -0.01 12.73
CA ALA A 58 2.36 -0.50 13.91
C ALA A 58 3.89 -0.48 13.71
N MET A 59 4.39 -0.91 12.53
CA MET A 59 5.81 -0.83 12.18
C MET A 59 6.31 0.62 12.22
N ALA A 60 5.54 1.55 11.68
CA ALA A 60 5.87 2.98 11.66
C ALA A 60 6.07 3.56 13.06
N GLN A 61 5.32 3.07 14.05
CA GLN A 61 5.45 3.50 15.45
C GLN A 61 6.53 2.73 16.22
N ALA A 62 6.95 1.56 15.72
CA ALA A 62 7.97 0.73 16.35
C ALA A 62 9.38 1.00 15.81
N THR A 63 9.51 1.77 14.73
CA THR A 63 10.78 2.09 14.05
C THR A 63 10.97 3.60 13.90
N GLU A 64 12.21 4.06 13.77
CA GLU A 64 12.54 5.48 13.71
C GLU A 64 13.16 5.91 12.38
N ARG A 65 13.88 5.01 11.69
CA ARG A 65 14.75 5.36 10.56
C ARG A 65 14.32 4.71 9.23
N VAL A 66 14.00 3.43 9.23
CA VAL A 66 13.73 2.67 7.99
C VAL A 66 12.55 3.24 7.21
N ARG A 67 12.68 3.31 5.90
CA ARG A 67 11.54 3.57 5.01
C ARG A 67 10.62 2.36 4.98
N ILE A 68 9.34 2.58 4.76
CA ILE A 68 8.35 1.49 4.72
C ILE A 68 7.56 1.61 3.41
N THR A 69 7.62 0.57 2.60
CA THR A 69 7.03 0.55 1.26
C THR A 69 6.08 -0.64 1.12
N THR A 70 4.90 -0.44 0.54
CA THR A 70 4.06 -1.59 0.15
C THR A 70 4.66 -2.29 -1.07
N GLY A 71 4.74 -3.60 -1.04
CA GLY A 71 5.34 -4.37 -2.14
C GLY A 71 4.47 -5.52 -2.63
N VAL A 72 3.32 -5.25 -3.26
CA VAL A 72 2.69 -3.97 -3.64
C VAL A 72 1.20 -3.96 -3.35
N THR A 73 0.58 -2.79 -3.21
CA THR A 73 -0.88 -2.67 -3.06
C THR A 73 -1.59 -2.59 -4.41
N THR A 74 -2.77 -3.21 -4.51
CA THR A 74 -3.64 -3.10 -5.69
C THR A 74 -4.79 -2.12 -5.45
N PRO A 75 -4.74 -0.88 -5.99
CA PRO A 75 -5.79 0.12 -5.77
C PRO A 75 -6.91 0.02 -6.84
N LEU A 76 -7.30 -1.19 -7.28
CA LEU A 76 -8.15 -1.33 -8.47
C LEU A 76 -9.54 -1.92 -8.19
N PHE A 77 -9.70 -2.82 -7.22
CA PHE A 77 -10.93 -3.57 -7.03
C PHE A 77 -11.44 -3.47 -5.60
N ARG A 78 -10.80 -4.19 -4.65
CA ARG A 78 -11.20 -4.20 -3.24
C ARG A 78 -10.97 -2.87 -2.52
N TYR A 79 -10.15 -1.98 -3.08
CA TYR A 79 -9.95 -0.61 -2.59
C TYR A 79 -10.31 0.41 -3.66
N HIS A 80 -11.08 1.40 -3.28
CA HIS A 80 -11.19 2.61 -4.09
C HIS A 80 -9.88 3.43 -3.99
N PRO A 81 -9.34 4.01 -5.10
CA PRO A 81 -8.08 4.77 -5.07
C PRO A 81 -8.04 5.88 -4.02
N GLY A 82 -9.17 6.53 -3.75
CA GLY A 82 -9.27 7.53 -2.69
C GLY A 82 -9.03 6.97 -1.29
N VAL A 83 -9.42 5.72 -1.02
CA VAL A 83 -9.16 5.03 0.25
C VAL A 83 -7.67 4.70 0.38
N VAL A 84 -7.05 4.27 -0.71
CA VAL A 84 -5.60 4.01 -0.73
C VAL A 84 -4.81 5.31 -0.51
N ALA A 85 -5.22 6.41 -1.14
CA ALA A 85 -4.61 7.73 -0.90
C ALA A 85 -4.76 8.17 0.57
N GLN A 86 -5.92 7.92 1.19
CA GLN A 86 -6.14 8.20 2.61
C GLN A 86 -5.24 7.35 3.51
N ALA A 87 -5.12 6.06 3.23
CA ALA A 87 -4.22 5.17 3.96
C ALA A 87 -2.77 5.63 3.84
N ALA A 88 -2.31 5.93 2.62
CA ALA A 88 -0.95 6.41 2.35
C ALA A 88 -0.64 7.72 3.11
N ALA A 89 -1.55 8.69 3.07
CA ALA A 89 -1.39 9.94 3.82
C ALA A 89 -1.32 9.72 5.34
N THR A 90 -2.13 8.79 5.86
CA THR A 90 -2.12 8.44 7.28
C THR A 90 -0.80 7.78 7.67
N LEU A 91 -0.31 6.82 6.87
CA LEU A 91 0.94 6.11 7.11
C LEU A 91 2.15 7.04 6.98
N ASP A 92 2.12 7.97 6.04
CA ASP A 92 3.16 9.02 5.92
C ASP A 92 3.25 9.84 7.21
N ARG A 93 2.12 10.26 7.77
CA ARG A 93 2.07 10.98 9.06
C ARG A 93 2.56 10.14 10.23
N LEU A 94 2.10 8.88 10.34
CA LEU A 94 2.48 7.98 11.42
C LEU A 94 3.97 7.61 11.38
N SER A 95 4.55 7.55 10.20
CA SER A 95 5.98 7.24 10.00
C SER A 95 6.89 8.46 10.01
N GLY A 96 6.35 9.69 10.13
CA GLY A 96 7.16 10.90 10.03
C GLY A 96 7.76 11.13 8.63
N GLY A 97 7.03 10.77 7.56
CA GLY A 97 7.46 10.97 6.17
C GLY A 97 8.29 9.83 5.59
N ARG A 98 8.33 8.67 6.24
CA ARG A 98 9.10 7.49 5.80
C ARG A 98 8.29 6.48 4.96
N PHE A 99 7.02 6.77 4.64
CA PHE A 99 6.17 5.86 3.89
C PHE A 99 6.26 6.10 2.38
N ASP A 100 6.37 5.01 1.62
CA ASP A 100 6.27 4.97 0.16
C ASP A 100 5.12 4.06 -0.26
N LEU A 101 4.35 4.44 -1.27
CA LEU A 101 3.26 3.65 -1.80
C LEU A 101 3.72 2.86 -3.03
N GLY A 102 3.96 1.56 -2.88
CA GLY A 102 4.14 0.64 -4.00
C GLY A 102 2.80 0.12 -4.50
N VAL A 103 2.55 0.19 -5.81
CA VAL A 103 1.29 -0.25 -6.42
C VAL A 103 1.51 -1.24 -7.56
N GLY A 104 0.55 -2.14 -7.75
CA GLY A 104 0.52 -3.12 -8.83
C GLY A 104 -0.89 -3.37 -9.36
N THR A 105 -0.98 -4.02 -10.52
CA THR A 105 -2.28 -4.28 -11.18
C THR A 105 -3.06 -5.47 -10.60
N GLY A 106 -2.52 -6.09 -9.57
CA GLY A 106 -3.18 -7.13 -8.79
C GLY A 106 -3.03 -8.54 -9.34
N GLU A 107 -3.51 -9.47 -8.55
CA GLU A 107 -3.50 -10.91 -8.79
C GLU A 107 -4.85 -11.51 -8.42
N ASN A 108 -5.31 -12.48 -9.22
CA ASN A 108 -6.61 -13.11 -8.99
C ASN A 108 -6.72 -13.82 -7.64
N ILE A 109 -5.60 -14.24 -7.07
CA ILE A 109 -5.56 -14.87 -5.75
C ILE A 109 -6.08 -13.96 -4.62
N ASN A 110 -6.00 -12.65 -4.81
CA ASN A 110 -6.46 -11.66 -3.84
C ASN A 110 -7.88 -11.15 -4.14
N GLU A 111 -8.24 -11.04 -5.41
CA GLU A 111 -9.49 -10.42 -5.84
C GLU A 111 -10.61 -11.45 -5.99
N GLY A 112 -10.30 -12.63 -6.53
CA GLY A 112 -11.26 -13.74 -6.74
C GLY A 112 -11.96 -14.21 -5.48
N PRO A 113 -11.28 -14.44 -4.34
CA PRO A 113 -11.91 -14.85 -3.08
C PRO A 113 -12.93 -13.83 -2.54
N LEU A 114 -12.81 -12.57 -2.90
CA LEU A 114 -13.76 -11.51 -2.55
C LEU A 114 -14.91 -11.34 -3.57
N GLY A 115 -14.97 -12.21 -4.59
CA GLY A 115 -16.03 -12.20 -5.60
C GLY A 115 -15.81 -11.18 -6.71
N TYR A 116 -14.63 -10.57 -6.82
CA TYR A 116 -14.31 -9.67 -7.93
C TYR A 116 -13.90 -10.45 -9.17
N ASN A 117 -14.39 -10.01 -10.33
CA ASN A 117 -13.86 -10.47 -11.60
C ASN A 117 -12.43 -9.93 -11.79
N PHE A 118 -11.54 -10.77 -12.27
CA PHE A 118 -10.17 -10.36 -12.59
C PHE A 118 -10.03 -10.18 -14.11
N PRO A 119 -10.19 -8.95 -14.63
CA PRO A 119 -10.21 -8.69 -16.06
C PRO A 119 -8.83 -8.78 -16.70
N GLY A 120 -8.79 -8.74 -18.03
CA GLY A 120 -7.55 -8.73 -18.81
C GLY A 120 -6.66 -7.53 -18.50
N TYR A 121 -5.38 -7.63 -18.87
CA TYR A 121 -4.37 -6.61 -18.56
C TYR A 121 -4.73 -5.21 -19.05
N ALA A 122 -5.32 -5.08 -20.24
CA ALA A 122 -5.68 -3.77 -20.82
C ALA A 122 -6.64 -2.98 -19.90
N GLU A 123 -7.66 -3.66 -19.35
CA GLU A 123 -8.59 -3.04 -18.39
C GLU A 123 -7.88 -2.70 -17.08
N ARG A 124 -7.09 -3.64 -16.53
CA ARG A 124 -6.35 -3.38 -15.29
C ARG A 124 -5.39 -2.19 -15.44
N ALA A 125 -4.71 -2.07 -16.58
CA ALA A 125 -3.84 -0.93 -16.88
C ALA A 125 -4.62 0.38 -17.04
N GLY A 126 -5.82 0.34 -17.61
CA GLY A 126 -6.72 1.49 -17.70
C GLY A 126 -7.17 1.95 -16.31
N ARG A 127 -7.65 1.02 -15.47
CA ARG A 127 -8.01 1.29 -14.06
C ARG A 127 -6.83 1.88 -13.28
N MET A 128 -5.62 1.33 -13.44
CA MET A 128 -4.42 1.83 -12.77
C MET A 128 -4.11 3.28 -13.16
N ARG A 129 -4.27 3.63 -14.43
CA ARG A 129 -4.05 5.01 -14.90
C ARG A 129 -4.97 6.00 -14.18
N GLU A 130 -6.27 5.69 -14.08
CA GLU A 130 -7.22 6.55 -13.35
C GLU A 130 -6.93 6.55 -11.84
N ALA A 131 -6.61 5.38 -11.26
CA ALA A 131 -6.27 5.26 -9.86
C ALA A 131 -5.05 6.12 -9.48
N LEU A 132 -4.00 6.10 -10.30
CA LEU A 132 -2.80 6.93 -10.09
C LEU A 132 -3.13 8.43 -10.16
N GLN A 133 -3.99 8.86 -11.10
CA GLN A 133 -4.42 10.25 -11.18
C GLN A 133 -5.17 10.69 -9.92
N ILE A 134 -6.11 9.87 -9.45
CA ILE A 134 -6.90 10.17 -8.24
C ILE A 134 -5.98 10.22 -7.01
N MET A 135 -5.16 9.19 -6.83
CA MET A 135 -4.25 9.13 -5.66
C MET A 135 -3.27 10.28 -5.64
N ARG A 136 -2.62 10.59 -6.76
CA ARG A 136 -1.63 11.68 -6.83
C ARG A 136 -2.25 13.02 -6.50
N ARG A 137 -3.38 13.36 -7.11
CA ARG A 137 -4.08 14.65 -6.89
C ARG A 137 -4.58 14.80 -5.47
N LEU A 138 -5.14 13.73 -4.88
CA LEU A 138 -5.56 13.75 -3.48
C LEU A 138 -4.38 13.91 -2.51
N LEU A 139 -3.28 13.19 -2.75
CA LEU A 139 -2.05 13.30 -1.96
C LEU A 139 -1.37 14.68 -2.09
N ASP A 140 -1.54 15.34 -3.24
CA ASP A 140 -1.08 16.71 -3.46
C ASP A 140 -2.02 17.78 -2.86
N GLY A 141 -3.09 17.36 -2.17
CA GLY A 141 -3.98 18.23 -1.41
C GLY A 141 -5.15 18.81 -2.19
N GLU A 142 -5.41 18.33 -3.41
CA GLU A 142 -6.54 18.81 -4.20
C GLU A 142 -7.89 18.40 -3.59
N LYS A 143 -8.90 19.26 -3.79
CA LYS A 143 -10.31 18.91 -3.68
C LYS A 143 -10.80 18.44 -5.05
N LEU A 144 -10.94 17.13 -5.20
CA LEU A 144 -11.06 16.46 -6.48
C LEU A 144 -12.49 16.03 -6.81
N THR A 145 -13.03 16.52 -7.91
CA THR A 145 -14.11 15.89 -8.66
C THR A 145 -13.50 15.22 -9.90
N PHE A 146 -13.70 13.92 -10.03
CA PHE A 146 -13.14 13.09 -11.10
C PHE A 146 -14.25 12.27 -11.74
N GLU A 147 -14.31 12.25 -13.07
CA GLU A 147 -15.23 11.45 -13.87
C GLU A 147 -14.39 10.59 -14.82
N GLY A 148 -14.19 9.31 -14.47
CA GLY A 148 -13.49 8.35 -15.29
C GLY A 148 -14.40 7.25 -15.82
N GLU A 149 -13.81 6.31 -16.52
CA GLU A 149 -14.51 5.10 -16.99
C GLU A 149 -14.80 4.14 -15.82
N TRP A 150 -13.89 4.03 -14.87
CA TRP A 150 -13.98 3.08 -13.75
C TRP A 150 -14.18 3.75 -12.39
N TYR A 151 -13.69 4.97 -12.20
CA TYR A 151 -13.77 5.65 -10.91
C TYR A 151 -14.41 7.03 -11.02
N ARG A 152 -15.11 7.41 -9.95
CA ARG A 152 -15.68 8.74 -9.78
C ARG A 152 -15.41 9.27 -8.38
N THR A 153 -15.21 10.57 -8.28
CA THR A 153 -15.18 11.28 -6.99
C THR A 153 -15.99 12.57 -7.10
N ASP A 154 -16.65 12.95 -6.03
CA ASP A 154 -17.31 14.24 -5.91
C ASP A 154 -16.69 15.02 -4.76
N ARG A 155 -15.95 16.08 -5.08
CA ARG A 155 -15.30 16.99 -4.12
C ARG A 155 -14.51 16.27 -3.01
N ALA A 156 -13.92 15.12 -3.34
CA ALA A 156 -13.11 14.34 -2.42
C ALA A 156 -11.87 15.13 -2.01
N LYS A 157 -11.52 15.05 -0.73
CA LYS A 157 -10.33 15.71 -0.17
C LYS A 157 -9.78 14.90 1.00
N LEU A 158 -8.47 14.85 1.13
CA LEU A 158 -7.82 14.33 2.33
C LEU A 158 -7.79 15.42 3.40
N ASN A 159 -8.56 15.26 4.48
CA ASN A 159 -8.59 16.22 5.59
C ASN A 159 -7.40 16.05 6.55
N SER A 160 -6.70 14.92 6.45
CA SER A 160 -5.39 14.69 7.07
C SER A 160 -4.37 14.43 5.95
N PRO A 161 -3.87 15.46 5.26
CA PRO A 161 -2.93 15.30 4.16
C PRO A 161 -1.59 14.74 4.68
N PRO A 162 -0.75 14.16 3.82
CA PRO A 162 0.59 13.73 4.19
C PRO A 162 1.43 14.92 4.67
N ILE A 163 2.50 14.65 5.39
CA ILE A 163 3.44 15.70 5.85
C ILE A 163 4.45 16.09 4.78
N GLY A 164 4.66 15.20 3.79
CA GLY A 164 5.52 15.44 2.65
C GLY A 164 4.91 14.89 1.36
N ARG A 165 5.72 14.80 0.32
CA ARG A 165 5.32 14.14 -0.92
C ARG A 165 5.51 12.63 -0.76
N VAL A 166 4.42 11.87 -0.73
CA VAL A 166 4.47 10.40 -0.74
C VAL A 166 4.95 9.91 -2.11
N PRO A 167 6.09 9.21 -2.20
CA PRO A 167 6.51 8.56 -3.44
C PRO A 167 5.52 7.45 -3.83
N ILE A 168 5.29 7.29 -5.14
CA ILE A 168 4.50 6.18 -5.68
C ILE A 168 5.39 5.37 -6.61
N TRP A 169 5.56 4.09 -6.32
CA TRP A 169 6.31 3.12 -7.12
C TRP A 169 5.34 2.18 -7.81
N MET A 170 5.62 1.78 -9.02
CA MET A 170 4.80 0.83 -9.78
C MET A 170 5.64 -0.38 -10.16
N ALA A 171 5.11 -1.58 -9.89
CA ALA A 171 5.65 -2.88 -10.31
C ALA A 171 4.98 -3.37 -11.60
#